data_340e350ac30bfadd7def5da5e0aa3526
#
_entry.id   340e350ac30bfadd7def5da5e0aa3526
#
_cell.length_a   1.000
_cell.length_b   1.000
_cell.length_c   1.000
_cell.angle_alpha   90.00
_cell.angle_beta   90.00
_cell.angle_gamma   90.00
#
_symmetry.space_group_name_H-M   'P 1'
#
loop_
_entity.id
_entity.type
_entity.pdbx_description
1 polymer ?
#
loop_
_entity_poly.entity_id
_entity_poly.type
_entity_poly.pdbx_seq_one_letter_code
_entity_poly.pdbx_strand_id
1 'polypeptide(L)'
;MKRLSTIILSLILILGLCACTPQKSEAAQNADTMILNIGTVTLDSKEKIDAAENAVSALSDADHEQLENLSVLEDAKNEYLSLQAQEVEEKIDAIKAGNRKNASLIKRARGKYNSSSPEVQKMVKNYDKLVQFEEDLCNLKVQEVIDAINNIGTLTYDNRHLYYDAKRKYDELRNEEKSLVTNYSILEKAEKEYSKIIDQLVEESIEEENVQLNEILATLREEYDAVEDLTWYFPSTFPEYVDTRSYMLPYIAKLDYTAFLKLRFLYTGDDWVFFDRVIISVDEETYRKSFDYFDIHRGNDTEVWEYIDISPTPEDMRILNDIVNSETTIVRFQGDDYKYDLTIDSDDKAAIGEVIKAYNALVN
;
A
#
# COMPACT_ATOMS: atom_id res chain seq x y z
N MET A 1 63.01 -42.25 -110.42
CA MET A 1 61.73 -42.20 -111.22
C MET A 1 60.56 -42.18 -110.25
N LYS A 2 59.93 -41.07 -110.21
CA LYS A 2 58.50 -40.75 -110.14
C LYS A 2 57.57 -41.82 -109.54
N ARG A 3 56.84 -41.42 -108.49
CA ARG A 3 55.40 -41.27 -108.54
C ARG A 3 54.87 -40.44 -107.41
N LEU A 4 54.10 -39.42 -107.80
CA LEU A 4 53.21 -38.58 -107.01
C LEU A 4 52.15 -39.47 -106.39
N SER A 5 51.81 -39.17 -105.11
CA SER A 5 50.58 -39.69 -104.56
C SER A 5 49.92 -38.59 -103.69
N THR A 6 48.80 -38.17 -104.16
CA THR A 6 47.95 -37.09 -103.66
C THR A 6 47.34 -37.47 -102.28
N ILE A 7 47.57 -36.66 -101.32
CA ILE A 7 46.90 -36.77 -99.99
C ILE A 7 45.65 -35.95 -100.04
N ILE A 8 44.49 -36.58 -99.90
CA ILE A 8 43.18 -35.95 -99.68
C ILE A 8 43.06 -35.67 -98.24
N LEU A 9 42.97 -34.35 -97.90
CA LEU A 9 42.76 -33.85 -96.54
C LEU A 9 41.24 -33.87 -96.26
N SER A 10 40.79 -34.84 -95.49
CA SER A 10 39.43 -34.90 -94.94
C SER A 10 39.36 -34.10 -93.64
N LEU A 11 38.72 -32.93 -93.72
CA LEU A 11 38.38 -32.08 -92.59
C LEU A 11 37.26 -32.71 -91.80
N ILE A 12 37.57 -33.39 -90.71
CA ILE A 12 36.55 -33.86 -89.74
C ILE A 12 36.18 -32.63 -88.88
N LEU A 13 34.96 -32.12 -89.07
CA LEU A 13 34.32 -31.10 -88.23
C LEU A 13 33.81 -31.81 -87.00
N ILE A 14 34.58 -31.74 -85.88
CA ILE A 14 34.10 -32.13 -84.54
C ILE A 14 33.20 -31.03 -84.04
N LEU A 15 31.87 -31.22 -84.16
CA LEU A 15 30.90 -30.42 -83.39
C LEU A 15 31.01 -30.87 -81.92
N GLY A 16 31.76 -30.11 -81.17
CA GLY A 16 31.74 -30.17 -79.72
C GLY A 16 30.36 -29.72 -79.21
N LEU A 17 29.51 -30.70 -78.84
CA LEU A 17 28.40 -30.41 -77.97
C LEU A 17 28.93 -29.94 -76.62
N CYS A 18 29.14 -28.62 -76.45
CA CYS A 18 29.14 -28.06 -75.13
C CYS A 18 27.75 -28.29 -74.54
N ALA A 19 27.65 -29.34 -73.70
CA ALA A 19 26.56 -29.43 -72.77
C ALA A 19 26.75 -28.21 -71.80
N CYS A 20 26.03 -27.10 -72.11
CA CYS A 20 25.82 -26.07 -71.13
C CYS A 20 25.01 -26.70 -70.00
N THR A 21 25.70 -27.20 -68.97
CA THR A 21 25.03 -27.31 -67.65
C THR A 21 24.52 -25.91 -67.30
N PRO A 22 23.24 -25.73 -67.12
CA PRO A 22 22.72 -24.41 -66.72
C PRO A 22 23.47 -23.93 -65.48
N GLN A 23 24.23 -22.82 -65.65
CA GLN A 23 24.97 -22.23 -64.54
C GLN A 23 23.94 -21.79 -63.52
N LYS A 24 24.07 -22.30 -62.28
CA LYS A 24 23.22 -21.96 -61.14
C LYS A 24 23.14 -20.43 -61.00
N SER A 25 21.93 -19.91 -60.82
CA SER A 25 21.73 -18.47 -60.67
C SER A 25 22.50 -17.92 -59.47
N GLU A 26 22.88 -16.67 -59.51
CA GLU A 26 23.56 -15.99 -58.39
C GLU A 26 22.68 -15.99 -57.14
N ALA A 27 21.36 -15.80 -57.30
CA ALA A 27 20.39 -15.84 -56.25
C ALA A 27 20.33 -17.22 -55.55
N ALA A 28 20.29 -18.35 -56.35
CA ALA A 28 20.30 -19.68 -55.80
C ALA A 28 21.65 -20.05 -55.14
N GLN A 29 22.78 -19.56 -55.68
CA GLN A 29 24.10 -19.75 -55.08
C GLN A 29 24.20 -19.02 -53.73
N ASN A 30 23.66 -17.79 -53.64
CA ASN A 30 23.64 -17.02 -52.38
C ASN A 30 22.79 -17.70 -51.32
N ALA A 31 21.59 -18.17 -51.67
CA ALA A 31 20.70 -18.89 -50.75
C ALA A 31 21.37 -20.18 -50.21
N ASP A 32 21.98 -21.00 -51.08
CA ASP A 32 22.73 -22.18 -50.63
C ASP A 32 23.90 -21.83 -49.72
N THR A 33 24.61 -20.73 -50.01
CA THR A 33 25.69 -20.26 -49.17
C THR A 33 25.19 -19.86 -47.78
N MET A 34 24.04 -19.16 -47.68
CA MET A 34 23.42 -18.82 -46.40
C MET A 34 23.00 -20.04 -45.62
N ILE A 35 22.44 -21.05 -46.28
CA ILE A 35 22.08 -22.33 -45.68
C ILE A 35 23.33 -23.01 -45.08
N LEU A 36 24.38 -23.13 -45.84
CA LEU A 36 25.65 -23.75 -45.36
C LEU A 36 26.31 -22.97 -44.22
N ASN A 37 26.13 -21.61 -44.20
CA ASN A 37 26.65 -20.75 -43.15
C ASN A 37 25.89 -20.84 -41.80
N ILE A 38 24.77 -21.55 -41.75
CA ILE A 38 24.10 -21.89 -40.49
C ILE A 38 25.09 -22.66 -39.60
N GLY A 39 25.77 -23.65 -40.20
CA GLY A 39 26.76 -24.49 -39.50
C GLY A 39 26.11 -25.36 -38.43
N THR A 40 26.83 -25.55 -37.30
CA THR A 40 26.26 -26.30 -36.17
C THR A 40 25.12 -25.49 -35.51
N VAL A 41 23.95 -26.10 -35.38
CA VAL A 41 22.76 -25.47 -34.82
C VAL A 41 22.88 -25.36 -33.31
N THR A 42 22.58 -24.18 -32.80
CA THR A 42 22.50 -23.85 -31.35
C THR A 42 21.28 -22.97 -31.11
N LEU A 43 20.94 -22.66 -29.87
CA LEU A 43 19.86 -21.70 -29.52
C LEU A 43 20.10 -20.29 -30.08
N ASP A 44 21.36 -19.94 -30.42
CA ASP A 44 21.72 -18.65 -31.03
C ASP A 44 21.65 -18.68 -32.58
N SER A 45 21.29 -19.79 -33.18
CA SER A 45 21.27 -19.94 -34.64
C SER A 45 20.05 -19.34 -35.33
N LYS A 46 19.09 -18.77 -34.55
CA LYS A 46 17.82 -18.25 -35.10
C LYS A 46 18.01 -17.24 -36.23
N GLU A 47 18.88 -16.25 -36.04
CA GLU A 47 19.10 -15.21 -37.05
C GLU A 47 19.65 -15.75 -38.35
N LYS A 48 20.53 -16.76 -38.30
CA LYS A 48 21.10 -17.41 -39.50
C LYS A 48 20.06 -18.26 -40.21
N ILE A 49 19.21 -18.98 -39.46
CA ILE A 49 18.13 -19.80 -40.03
C ILE A 49 17.10 -18.87 -40.68
N ASP A 50 16.65 -17.82 -40.01
CA ASP A 50 15.70 -16.85 -40.54
C ASP A 50 16.26 -16.16 -41.81
N ALA A 51 17.56 -15.84 -41.85
CA ALA A 51 18.21 -15.22 -43.01
C ALA A 51 18.23 -16.22 -44.21
N ALA A 52 18.54 -17.50 -43.97
CA ALA A 52 18.51 -18.53 -44.99
C ALA A 52 17.08 -18.78 -45.49
N GLU A 53 16.07 -18.85 -44.61
CA GLU A 53 14.64 -18.97 -45.00
C GLU A 53 14.18 -17.78 -45.84
N ASN A 54 14.52 -16.56 -45.45
CA ASN A 54 14.18 -15.37 -46.22
C ASN A 54 14.81 -15.38 -47.62
N ALA A 55 16.10 -15.80 -47.68
CA ALA A 55 16.80 -15.92 -48.97
C ALA A 55 16.14 -16.96 -49.88
N VAL A 56 15.75 -18.12 -49.37
CA VAL A 56 15.01 -19.16 -50.08
C VAL A 56 13.64 -18.67 -50.53
N SER A 57 12.90 -18.01 -49.60
CA SER A 57 11.54 -17.51 -49.89
C SER A 57 11.50 -16.38 -50.95
N ALA A 58 12.61 -15.71 -51.17
CA ALA A 58 12.74 -14.63 -52.15
C ALA A 58 13.09 -15.14 -53.54
N LEU A 59 13.38 -16.44 -53.73
CA LEU A 59 13.73 -17.02 -55.01
C LEU A 59 12.51 -17.14 -55.95
N SER A 60 12.77 -17.06 -57.27
CA SER A 60 11.81 -17.48 -58.29
C SER A 60 11.67 -19.02 -58.28
N ASP A 61 10.56 -19.55 -58.81
CA ASP A 61 10.36 -21.01 -58.90
C ASP A 61 11.55 -21.69 -59.65
N ALA A 62 12.07 -21.07 -60.72
CA ALA A 62 13.20 -21.58 -61.49
C ALA A 62 14.53 -21.56 -60.70
N ASP A 63 14.73 -20.60 -59.83
CA ASP A 63 15.92 -20.52 -58.95
C ASP A 63 15.79 -21.51 -57.76
N HIS A 64 14.56 -21.68 -57.26
CA HIS A 64 14.27 -22.62 -56.17
C HIS A 64 14.59 -24.06 -56.58
N GLU A 65 14.29 -24.47 -57.86
CA GLU A 65 14.64 -25.76 -58.36
C GLU A 65 16.15 -26.03 -58.46
N GLN A 66 16.97 -24.96 -58.38
CA GLN A 66 18.45 -25.06 -58.44
C GLN A 66 19.07 -25.21 -57.04
N LEU A 67 18.27 -25.18 -55.94
CA LEU A 67 18.80 -25.34 -54.60
C LEU A 67 19.29 -26.79 -54.38
N GLU A 68 20.52 -26.90 -53.83
CA GLU A 68 21.13 -28.20 -53.53
C GLU A 68 21.07 -28.53 -52.01
N ASN A 69 20.92 -27.49 -51.16
CA ASN A 69 21.05 -27.61 -49.70
C ASN A 69 19.73 -27.40 -48.97
N LEU A 70 18.58 -27.46 -49.64
CA LEU A 70 17.28 -27.22 -49.01
C LEU A 70 17.01 -28.19 -47.83
N SER A 71 17.43 -29.47 -47.95
CA SER A 71 17.31 -30.42 -46.82
C SER A 71 18.14 -30.03 -45.61
N VAL A 72 19.29 -29.37 -45.80
CA VAL A 72 20.13 -28.88 -44.70
C VAL A 72 19.43 -27.77 -43.94
N LEU A 73 18.69 -26.88 -44.64
CA LEU A 73 17.86 -25.86 -44.00
C LEU A 73 16.73 -26.48 -43.17
N GLU A 74 16.02 -27.47 -43.73
CA GLU A 74 14.94 -28.19 -43.05
C GLU A 74 15.46 -28.93 -41.81
N ASP A 75 16.61 -29.61 -41.92
CA ASP A 75 17.27 -30.28 -40.79
C ASP A 75 17.68 -29.26 -39.71
N ALA A 76 18.25 -28.12 -40.12
CA ALA A 76 18.65 -27.07 -39.20
C ALA A 76 17.45 -26.47 -38.43
N LYS A 77 16.32 -26.26 -39.11
CA LYS A 77 15.07 -25.83 -38.49
C LYS A 77 14.55 -26.84 -37.46
N ASN A 78 14.52 -28.10 -37.83
CA ASN A 78 14.05 -29.19 -36.96
C ASN A 78 14.97 -29.33 -35.73
N GLU A 79 16.29 -29.25 -35.91
CA GLU A 79 17.26 -29.29 -34.82
C GLU A 79 17.10 -28.08 -33.89
N TYR A 80 16.89 -26.88 -34.45
CA TYR A 80 16.63 -25.67 -33.63
C TYR A 80 15.35 -25.81 -32.80
N LEU A 81 14.25 -26.29 -33.35
CA LEU A 81 13.02 -26.59 -32.63
C LEU A 81 13.23 -27.66 -31.54
N SER A 82 14.03 -28.69 -31.83
CA SER A 82 14.38 -29.74 -30.88
C SER A 82 15.17 -29.18 -29.71
N LEU A 83 16.14 -28.28 -29.93
CA LEU A 83 16.91 -27.63 -28.87
C LEU A 83 16.04 -26.74 -28.00
N GLN A 84 15.07 -26.03 -28.59
CA GLN A 84 14.09 -25.24 -27.82
C GLN A 84 13.19 -26.13 -26.96
N ALA A 85 12.76 -27.28 -27.48
CA ALA A 85 11.98 -28.26 -26.72
C ALA A 85 12.83 -28.84 -25.55
N GLN A 86 14.09 -29.17 -25.82
CA GLN A 86 15.00 -29.63 -24.78
C GLN A 86 15.20 -28.59 -23.66
N GLU A 87 15.30 -27.30 -23.98
CA GLU A 87 15.38 -26.25 -22.96
C GLU A 87 14.14 -26.23 -22.05
N VAL A 88 12.92 -26.51 -22.61
CA VAL A 88 11.71 -26.67 -21.80
C VAL A 88 11.80 -27.93 -20.93
N GLU A 89 12.19 -29.07 -21.53
CA GLU A 89 12.33 -30.35 -20.82
C GLU A 89 13.30 -30.26 -19.65
N GLU A 90 14.42 -29.58 -19.81
CA GLU A 90 15.40 -29.36 -18.74
C GLU A 90 14.81 -28.55 -17.56
N LYS A 91 13.98 -27.53 -17.86
CA LYS A 91 13.29 -26.76 -16.81
C LYS A 91 12.27 -27.61 -16.06
N ILE A 92 11.58 -28.52 -16.75
CA ILE A 92 10.64 -29.46 -16.13
C ILE A 92 11.40 -30.48 -15.28
N ASP A 93 12.51 -31.03 -15.76
CA ASP A 93 13.32 -32.03 -15.07
C ASP A 93 14.06 -31.46 -13.84
N ALA A 94 14.26 -30.16 -13.79
CA ALA A 94 14.78 -29.47 -12.61
C ALA A 94 13.80 -29.48 -11.43
N ILE A 95 12.50 -29.74 -11.66
CA ILE A 95 11.46 -29.82 -10.64
C ILE A 95 11.55 -31.20 -9.96
N LYS A 96 11.65 -31.20 -8.61
CA LYS A 96 11.78 -32.45 -7.85
C LYS A 96 10.44 -32.98 -7.32
N ALA A 97 9.47 -32.10 -7.09
CA ALA A 97 8.14 -32.43 -6.60
C ALA A 97 7.17 -31.27 -6.77
N GLY A 98 5.87 -31.56 -6.85
CA GLY A 98 4.79 -30.59 -6.90
C GLY A 98 4.49 -30.00 -5.54
N ASN A 99 5.37 -29.19 -4.98
CA ASN A 99 5.25 -28.60 -3.65
C ASN A 99 5.65 -27.11 -3.60
N ARG A 100 5.42 -26.45 -2.44
CA ARG A 100 5.71 -25.04 -2.22
C ARG A 100 7.18 -24.65 -2.53
N LYS A 101 8.14 -25.53 -2.20
CA LYS A 101 9.57 -25.25 -2.45
C LYS A 101 9.87 -25.14 -3.95
N ASN A 102 9.14 -25.87 -4.77
CA ASN A 102 9.33 -25.90 -6.23
C ASN A 102 8.31 -25.01 -6.99
N ALA A 103 7.43 -24.30 -6.31
CA ALA A 103 6.37 -23.49 -6.94
C ALA A 103 6.93 -22.49 -7.97
N SER A 104 8.08 -21.86 -7.70
CA SER A 104 8.73 -20.94 -8.63
C SER A 104 9.34 -21.65 -9.86
N LEU A 105 9.83 -22.89 -9.69
CA LEU A 105 10.33 -23.72 -10.78
C LEU A 105 9.17 -24.15 -11.66
N ILE A 106 8.07 -24.63 -11.10
CA ILE A 106 6.84 -25.01 -11.80
C ILE A 106 6.35 -23.83 -12.63
N LYS A 107 6.20 -22.64 -12.02
CA LYS A 107 5.78 -21.41 -12.72
C LYS A 107 6.70 -21.04 -13.87
N ARG A 108 8.03 -21.15 -13.71
CA ARG A 108 9.02 -20.87 -14.76
C ARG A 108 8.95 -21.87 -15.90
N ALA A 109 8.83 -23.18 -15.59
CA ALA A 109 8.69 -24.23 -16.61
C ALA A 109 7.40 -24.00 -17.40
N ARG A 110 6.26 -23.73 -16.76
CA ARG A 110 5.00 -23.40 -17.42
C ARG A 110 5.11 -22.15 -18.30
N GLY A 111 5.75 -21.09 -17.79
CA GLY A 111 5.99 -19.86 -18.55
C GLY A 111 6.80 -20.11 -19.82
N LYS A 112 7.89 -20.92 -19.71
CA LYS A 112 8.71 -21.26 -20.86
C LYS A 112 7.94 -22.12 -21.88
N TYR A 113 7.20 -23.12 -21.43
CA TYR A 113 6.35 -23.94 -22.29
C TYR A 113 5.32 -23.08 -23.04
N ASN A 114 4.58 -22.21 -22.33
CA ASN A 114 3.55 -21.37 -22.93
C ASN A 114 4.11 -20.31 -23.88
N SER A 115 5.36 -19.87 -23.70
CA SER A 115 6.03 -18.91 -24.59
C SER A 115 6.68 -19.57 -25.83
N SER A 116 6.72 -20.89 -25.86
CA SER A 116 7.25 -21.65 -27.02
C SER A 116 6.21 -21.76 -28.14
N SER A 117 6.68 -21.94 -29.39
CA SER A 117 5.80 -22.13 -30.52
C SER A 117 5.01 -23.45 -30.42
N PRO A 118 3.84 -23.57 -31.08
CA PRO A 118 3.07 -24.83 -31.10
C PRO A 118 3.88 -26.06 -31.57
N GLU A 119 4.84 -25.84 -32.48
CA GLU A 119 5.73 -26.88 -32.98
C GLU A 119 6.66 -27.37 -31.86
N VAL A 120 7.28 -26.44 -31.13
CA VAL A 120 8.13 -26.75 -29.97
C VAL A 120 7.34 -27.44 -28.88
N GLN A 121 6.14 -26.95 -28.58
CA GLN A 121 5.26 -27.53 -27.52
C GLN A 121 4.94 -29.01 -27.81
N LYS A 122 4.71 -29.38 -29.10
CA LYS A 122 4.46 -30.76 -29.51
C LYS A 122 5.67 -31.69 -29.36
N MET A 123 6.90 -31.11 -29.33
CA MET A 123 8.14 -31.86 -29.21
C MET A 123 8.54 -32.11 -27.76
N VAL A 124 7.94 -31.39 -26.80
CA VAL A 124 8.25 -31.55 -25.36
C VAL A 124 7.69 -32.89 -24.85
N LYS A 125 8.60 -33.81 -24.48
CA LYS A 125 8.25 -35.20 -24.11
C LYS A 125 7.77 -35.38 -22.67
N ASN A 126 8.20 -34.49 -21.78
CA ASN A 126 7.90 -34.58 -20.33
C ASN A 126 6.81 -33.59 -19.85
N TYR A 127 5.97 -33.13 -20.81
CA TYR A 127 4.88 -32.18 -20.49
C TYR A 127 3.91 -32.71 -19.42
N ASP A 128 3.56 -34.00 -19.49
CA ASP A 128 2.63 -34.61 -18.50
C ASP A 128 3.20 -34.55 -17.10
N LYS A 129 4.54 -34.60 -16.92
CA LYS A 129 5.21 -34.44 -15.64
C LYS A 129 5.02 -33.02 -15.08
N LEU A 130 5.04 -32.00 -15.94
CA LEU A 130 4.74 -30.61 -15.53
C LEU A 130 3.31 -30.48 -15.04
N VAL A 131 2.34 -31.04 -15.79
CA VAL A 131 0.93 -31.06 -15.41
C VAL A 131 0.74 -31.72 -14.04
N GLN A 132 1.36 -32.88 -13.82
CA GLN A 132 1.30 -33.59 -12.54
C GLN A 132 1.86 -32.73 -11.38
N PHE A 133 2.99 -32.05 -11.58
CA PHE A 133 3.54 -31.17 -10.55
C PHE A 133 2.63 -29.97 -10.23
N GLU A 134 1.92 -29.45 -11.21
CA GLU A 134 0.93 -28.39 -11.01
C GLU A 134 -0.29 -28.89 -10.22
N GLU A 135 -0.78 -30.10 -10.56
CA GLU A 135 -1.88 -30.74 -9.82
C GLU A 135 -1.50 -31.05 -8.38
N ASP A 136 -0.31 -31.63 -8.15
CA ASP A 136 0.19 -31.92 -6.82
C ASP A 136 0.31 -30.64 -5.97
N LEU A 137 0.84 -29.56 -6.56
CA LEU A 137 0.94 -28.25 -5.88
C LEU A 137 -0.43 -27.65 -5.59
N CYS A 138 -1.37 -27.78 -6.53
CA CYS A 138 -2.76 -27.35 -6.35
C CYS A 138 -3.41 -28.10 -5.17
N ASN A 139 -3.36 -29.44 -5.19
CA ASN A 139 -3.93 -30.28 -4.14
C ASN A 139 -3.33 -29.98 -2.78
N LEU A 140 -2.00 -29.78 -2.71
CA LEU A 140 -1.32 -29.41 -1.47
C LEU A 140 -1.85 -28.08 -0.92
N LYS A 141 -1.96 -27.04 -1.76
CA LYS A 141 -2.47 -25.73 -1.33
C LYS A 141 -3.92 -25.79 -0.86
N VAL A 142 -4.77 -26.49 -1.58
CA VAL A 142 -6.19 -26.69 -1.22
C VAL A 142 -6.29 -27.42 0.11
N GLN A 143 -5.49 -28.48 0.32
CA GLN A 143 -5.48 -29.23 1.58
C GLN A 143 -4.99 -28.35 2.75
N GLU A 144 -3.94 -27.55 2.56
CA GLU A 144 -3.46 -26.60 3.57
C GLU A 144 -4.55 -25.58 3.99
N VAL A 145 -5.41 -25.17 3.06
CA VAL A 145 -6.55 -24.29 3.35
C VAL A 145 -7.64 -25.05 4.11
N ILE A 146 -7.99 -26.26 3.67
CA ILE A 146 -8.99 -27.09 4.34
C ILE A 146 -8.58 -27.37 5.79
N ASP A 147 -7.31 -27.70 6.01
CA ASP A 147 -6.76 -27.96 7.34
C ASP A 147 -6.76 -26.68 8.21
N ALA A 148 -6.38 -25.54 7.64
CA ALA A 148 -6.41 -24.27 8.35
C ALA A 148 -7.84 -23.86 8.76
N ILE A 149 -8.83 -24.05 7.88
CA ILE A 149 -10.24 -23.80 8.17
C ILE A 149 -10.75 -24.74 9.28
N ASN A 150 -10.42 -26.03 9.23
CA ASN A 150 -10.81 -26.98 10.27
C ASN A 150 -10.17 -26.65 11.63
N ASN A 151 -8.99 -26.00 11.62
CA ASN A 151 -8.28 -25.63 12.83
C ASN A 151 -8.82 -24.35 13.51
N ILE A 152 -9.76 -23.62 12.90
CA ILE A 152 -10.35 -22.41 13.50
C ILE A 152 -11.06 -22.77 14.82
N GLY A 153 -11.83 -23.87 14.84
CA GLY A 153 -12.61 -24.29 15.99
C GLY A 153 -13.64 -23.26 16.42
N THR A 154 -13.85 -23.12 17.73
CA THR A 154 -14.68 -22.05 18.31
C THR A 154 -13.89 -20.75 18.30
N LEU A 155 -14.40 -19.74 17.58
CA LEU A 155 -13.71 -18.47 17.42
C LEU A 155 -13.88 -17.60 18.67
N THR A 156 -12.77 -17.01 19.11
CA THR A 156 -12.68 -16.00 20.17
C THR A 156 -11.74 -14.88 19.70
N TYR A 157 -11.72 -13.77 20.40
CA TYR A 157 -10.76 -12.70 20.09
C TYR A 157 -9.30 -13.16 20.20
N ASP A 158 -8.98 -14.01 21.18
CA ASP A 158 -7.60 -14.47 21.44
C ASP A 158 -7.08 -15.40 20.34
N ASN A 159 -7.94 -16.27 19.79
CA ASN A 159 -7.55 -17.21 18.73
C ASN A 159 -7.86 -16.70 17.30
N ARG A 160 -8.21 -15.42 17.15
CA ARG A 160 -8.54 -14.79 15.85
C ARG A 160 -7.48 -14.99 14.77
N HIS A 161 -6.22 -15.18 15.18
CA HIS A 161 -5.11 -15.45 14.27
C HIS A 161 -5.33 -16.71 13.42
N LEU A 162 -6.06 -17.72 13.93
CA LEU A 162 -6.41 -18.94 13.19
C LEU A 162 -7.35 -18.63 12.02
N TYR A 163 -8.36 -17.78 12.27
CA TYR A 163 -9.27 -17.30 11.22
C TYR A 163 -8.49 -16.51 10.14
N TYR A 164 -7.63 -15.58 10.55
CA TYR A 164 -6.85 -14.78 9.60
C TYR A 164 -5.88 -15.65 8.78
N ASP A 165 -5.25 -16.66 9.39
CA ASP A 165 -4.37 -17.58 8.66
C ASP A 165 -5.15 -18.39 7.62
N ALA A 166 -6.31 -18.92 8.00
CA ALA A 166 -7.19 -19.66 7.09
C ALA A 166 -7.68 -18.77 5.93
N LYS A 167 -8.15 -17.54 6.25
CA LYS A 167 -8.62 -16.57 5.25
C LYS A 167 -7.50 -16.16 4.30
N ARG A 168 -6.33 -15.84 4.80
CA ARG A 168 -5.16 -15.49 3.97
C ARG A 168 -4.79 -16.62 3.02
N LYS A 169 -4.70 -17.86 3.51
CA LYS A 169 -4.41 -19.04 2.69
C LYS A 169 -5.47 -19.27 1.62
N TYR A 170 -6.75 -19.07 1.94
CA TYR A 170 -7.86 -19.15 1.00
C TYR A 170 -7.77 -18.05 -0.07
N ASP A 171 -7.47 -16.82 0.32
CA ASP A 171 -7.37 -15.68 -0.58
C ASP A 171 -6.20 -15.81 -1.57
N GLU A 172 -5.11 -16.49 -1.17
CA GLU A 172 -3.97 -16.83 -2.03
C GLU A 172 -4.28 -17.87 -3.12
N LEU A 173 -5.39 -18.59 -3.02
CA LEU A 173 -5.81 -19.56 -4.03
C LEU A 173 -6.34 -18.85 -5.29
N ARG A 174 -6.10 -19.46 -6.45
CA ARG A 174 -6.76 -19.07 -7.71
C ARG A 174 -8.23 -19.48 -7.69
N ASN A 175 -9.05 -18.87 -8.56
CA ASN A 175 -10.49 -19.15 -8.58
C ASN A 175 -10.82 -20.63 -8.78
N GLU A 176 -10.04 -21.32 -9.64
CA GLU A 176 -10.20 -22.76 -9.88
C GLU A 176 -9.84 -23.57 -8.60
N GLU A 177 -8.78 -23.17 -7.89
CA GLU A 177 -8.34 -23.79 -6.64
C GLU A 177 -9.36 -23.57 -5.50
N LYS A 178 -9.96 -22.36 -5.42
CA LYS A 178 -11.02 -22.02 -4.44
C LYS A 178 -12.24 -22.91 -4.55
N SER A 179 -12.62 -23.30 -5.77
CA SER A 179 -13.76 -24.19 -6.00
C SER A 179 -13.55 -25.61 -5.44
N LEU A 180 -12.31 -25.99 -5.14
CA LEU A 180 -11.95 -27.29 -4.57
C LEU A 180 -11.97 -27.31 -3.03
N VAL A 181 -12.15 -26.14 -2.37
CA VAL A 181 -12.21 -26.05 -0.90
C VAL A 181 -13.59 -26.46 -0.42
N THR A 182 -13.69 -27.68 0.14
CA THR A 182 -14.97 -28.32 0.48
C THR A 182 -15.62 -27.77 1.77
N ASN A 183 -14.86 -27.14 2.65
CA ASN A 183 -15.30 -26.64 3.95
C ASN A 183 -15.36 -25.11 4.05
N TYR A 184 -15.48 -24.40 2.92
CA TYR A 184 -15.51 -22.93 2.85
C TYR A 184 -16.64 -22.32 3.73
N SER A 185 -17.77 -23.01 3.85
CA SER A 185 -18.88 -22.57 4.72
C SER A 185 -18.48 -22.37 6.20
N ILE A 186 -17.47 -23.10 6.68
CA ILE A 186 -16.92 -22.90 8.04
C ILE A 186 -16.20 -21.55 8.12
N LEU A 187 -15.44 -21.19 7.09
CA LEU A 187 -14.74 -19.90 7.01
C LEU A 187 -15.74 -18.73 6.94
N GLU A 188 -16.82 -18.86 6.16
CA GLU A 188 -17.89 -17.85 6.09
C GLU A 188 -18.60 -17.68 7.44
N LYS A 189 -18.82 -18.80 8.17
CA LYS A 189 -19.38 -18.73 9.51
C LYS A 189 -18.44 -18.05 10.49
N ALA A 190 -17.15 -18.38 10.44
CA ALA A 190 -16.13 -17.75 11.27
C ALA A 190 -16.00 -16.24 10.98
N GLU A 191 -16.14 -15.80 9.74
CA GLU A 191 -16.15 -14.38 9.38
C GLU A 191 -17.31 -13.62 10.05
N LYS A 192 -18.51 -14.21 10.03
CA LYS A 192 -19.69 -13.62 10.68
C LYS A 192 -19.57 -13.62 12.22
N GLU A 193 -18.99 -14.66 12.79
CA GLU A 193 -18.74 -14.76 14.23
C GLU A 193 -17.68 -13.71 14.65
N TYR A 194 -16.61 -13.56 13.86
CA TYR A 194 -15.59 -12.56 14.11
C TYR A 194 -16.14 -11.13 14.06
N SER A 195 -16.97 -10.83 13.06
CA SER A 195 -17.64 -9.52 12.99
C SER A 195 -18.42 -9.22 14.28
N LYS A 196 -19.21 -10.16 14.77
CA LYS A 196 -19.96 -10.00 16.02
C LYS A 196 -19.07 -9.77 17.23
N ILE A 197 -17.95 -10.51 17.32
CA ILE A 197 -16.99 -10.33 18.42
C ILE A 197 -16.41 -8.92 18.40
N ILE A 198 -16.04 -8.42 17.21
CA ILE A 198 -15.53 -7.06 17.07
C ILE A 198 -16.59 -6.03 17.42
N ASP A 199 -17.83 -6.18 16.91
CA ASP A 199 -18.94 -5.28 17.21
C ASP A 199 -19.18 -5.18 18.73
N GLN A 200 -19.18 -6.32 19.43
CA GLN A 200 -19.30 -6.37 20.88
C GLN A 200 -18.14 -5.66 21.62
N LEU A 201 -16.90 -5.92 21.21
CA LEU A 201 -15.73 -5.27 21.82
C LEU A 201 -15.72 -3.78 21.59
N VAL A 202 -16.15 -3.32 20.42
CA VAL A 202 -16.29 -1.88 20.11
C VAL A 202 -17.39 -1.27 20.99
N GLU A 203 -18.53 -1.96 21.15
CA GLU A 203 -19.64 -1.47 21.98
C GLU A 203 -19.23 -1.38 23.46
N GLU A 204 -18.56 -2.42 23.99
CA GLU A 204 -17.98 -2.43 25.34
C GLU A 204 -16.95 -1.30 25.52
N SER A 205 -16.06 -1.10 24.55
CA SER A 205 -15.06 -0.01 24.59
C SER A 205 -15.69 1.38 24.58
N ILE A 206 -16.73 1.58 23.76
CA ILE A 206 -17.49 2.86 23.73
C ILE A 206 -18.20 3.09 25.06
N GLU A 207 -18.77 2.04 25.67
CA GLU A 207 -19.45 2.17 26.95
C GLU A 207 -18.45 2.50 28.08
N GLU A 208 -17.28 1.84 28.10
CA GLU A 208 -16.20 2.16 29.06
C GLU A 208 -15.68 3.60 28.87
N GLU A 209 -15.46 4.05 27.63
CA GLU A 209 -15.04 5.42 27.33
C GLU A 209 -16.11 6.44 27.76
N ASN A 210 -17.39 6.16 27.52
CA ASN A 210 -18.48 7.01 27.94
C ASN A 210 -18.60 7.09 29.47
N VAL A 211 -18.40 5.98 30.19
CA VAL A 211 -18.37 5.96 31.65
C VAL A 211 -17.23 6.82 32.16
N GLN A 212 -16.02 6.67 31.62
CA GLN A 212 -14.86 7.47 32.00
C GLN A 212 -15.05 8.96 31.68
N LEU A 213 -15.62 9.28 30.52
CA LEU A 213 -15.94 10.67 30.13
C LEU A 213 -16.95 11.29 31.13
N ASN A 214 -18.03 10.56 31.43
CA ASN A 214 -19.04 11.02 32.39
C ASN A 214 -18.46 11.24 33.80
N GLU A 215 -17.58 10.35 34.27
CA GLU A 215 -16.87 10.52 35.54
C GLU A 215 -15.99 11.78 35.56
N ILE A 216 -15.28 12.06 34.46
CA ILE A 216 -14.47 13.28 34.30
C ILE A 216 -15.38 14.53 34.30
N LEU A 217 -16.45 14.51 33.50
CA LEU A 217 -17.37 15.65 33.41
C LEU A 217 -18.12 15.91 34.72
N ALA A 218 -18.40 14.87 35.53
CA ALA A 218 -19.06 15.01 36.83
C ALA A 218 -18.24 15.80 37.87
N THR A 219 -16.92 16.04 37.63
CA THR A 219 -16.11 16.95 38.45
C THR A 219 -16.39 18.41 38.17
N LEU A 220 -17.03 18.70 37.03
CA LEU A 220 -17.34 20.06 36.60
C LEU A 220 -18.82 20.40 36.86
N ARG A 221 -19.12 21.68 37.06
CA ARG A 221 -20.48 22.18 37.11
C ARG A 221 -21.03 22.30 35.70
N GLU A 222 -22.11 21.58 35.42
CA GLU A 222 -22.80 21.61 34.12
C GLU A 222 -23.93 22.63 34.13
N GLU A 223 -24.01 23.46 33.08
CA GLU A 223 -25.10 24.39 32.83
C GLU A 223 -25.57 24.25 31.38
N TYR A 224 -26.85 23.95 31.17
CA TYR A 224 -27.45 23.78 29.84
C TYR A 224 -28.29 24.98 29.45
N ASP A 225 -27.95 25.58 28.30
CA ASP A 225 -28.75 26.60 27.64
C ASP A 225 -29.64 25.95 26.58
N ALA A 226 -30.92 25.84 26.90
CA ALA A 226 -31.93 25.24 26.02
C ALA A 226 -32.30 26.12 24.81
N VAL A 227 -31.90 27.39 24.78
CA VAL A 227 -32.17 28.30 23.64
C VAL A 227 -31.14 28.13 22.54
N GLU A 228 -29.88 27.98 22.94
CA GLU A 228 -28.76 27.83 22.03
C GLU A 228 -28.36 26.38 21.85
N ASP A 229 -28.98 25.43 22.57
CA ASP A 229 -28.64 24.00 22.62
C ASP A 229 -27.16 23.78 23.00
N LEU A 230 -26.69 24.57 23.95
CA LEU A 230 -25.29 24.65 24.35
C LEU A 230 -25.13 24.23 25.81
N THR A 231 -24.18 23.32 26.05
CA THR A 231 -23.81 22.90 27.41
C THR A 231 -22.49 23.54 27.81
N TRP A 232 -22.49 24.17 28.95
CA TRP A 232 -21.29 24.74 29.56
C TRP A 232 -20.80 23.82 30.67
N TYR A 233 -19.49 23.64 30.77
CA TYR A 233 -18.85 22.94 31.88
C TYR A 233 -17.84 23.88 32.54
N PHE A 234 -18.09 24.23 33.79
CA PHE A 234 -17.27 25.12 34.58
C PHE A 234 -16.55 24.33 35.68
N PRO A 235 -15.29 24.65 36.01
CA PRO A 235 -14.67 24.05 37.19
C PRO A 235 -15.37 24.50 38.47
N SER A 236 -15.25 23.74 39.52
CA SER A 236 -15.92 24.01 40.81
C SER A 236 -15.53 25.35 41.43
N THR A 237 -14.32 25.84 41.13
CA THR A 237 -13.81 27.13 41.62
C THR A 237 -14.28 28.33 40.77
N PHE A 238 -14.98 28.10 39.64
CA PHE A 238 -15.48 29.16 38.78
C PHE A 238 -16.65 29.90 39.45
N PRO A 239 -16.52 31.20 39.77
CA PRO A 239 -17.54 31.94 40.47
C PRO A 239 -18.84 32.05 39.68
N GLU A 240 -19.96 32.07 40.37
CA GLU A 240 -21.29 32.29 39.79
C GLU A 240 -21.46 33.74 39.33
N TYR A 241 -20.89 34.69 40.07
CA TYR A 241 -21.00 36.14 39.79
C TYR A 241 -19.60 36.74 39.52
N VAL A 242 -19.57 37.69 38.57
CA VAL A 242 -18.34 38.33 38.07
C VAL A 242 -17.67 39.26 39.11
N ASP A 243 -18.37 39.68 40.11
CA ASP A 243 -17.88 40.51 41.20
C ASP A 243 -17.44 39.76 42.49
N THR A 244 -17.34 38.41 42.39
CA THR A 244 -17.01 37.58 43.56
C THR A 244 -15.52 37.57 43.85
N ARG A 245 -14.68 37.35 42.88
CA ARG A 245 -13.21 37.34 42.96
C ARG A 245 -12.55 37.46 41.61
N SER A 246 -11.32 37.93 41.57
CA SER A 246 -10.49 37.87 40.37
C SER A 246 -10.03 36.42 40.09
N TYR A 247 -9.93 36.01 38.79
CA TYR A 247 -9.45 34.69 38.40
C TYR A 247 -8.95 34.64 36.97
N MET A 248 -8.21 33.58 36.65
CA MET A 248 -7.93 33.12 35.29
C MET A 248 -8.26 31.63 35.22
N LEU A 249 -9.41 31.29 34.63
CA LEU A 249 -9.93 29.92 34.60
C LEU A 249 -10.42 29.54 33.22
N PRO A 250 -10.09 28.34 32.74
CA PRO A 250 -10.72 27.77 31.55
C PRO A 250 -12.11 27.22 31.86
N TYR A 251 -12.93 27.09 30.83
CA TYR A 251 -14.21 26.40 30.85
C TYR A 251 -14.54 25.86 29.46
N ILE A 252 -15.51 24.95 29.35
CA ILE A 252 -15.85 24.29 28.10
C ILE A 252 -17.24 24.70 27.64
N ALA A 253 -17.37 24.99 26.35
CA ALA A 253 -18.65 25.11 25.65
C ALA A 253 -18.79 23.88 24.73
N LYS A 254 -19.89 23.12 24.87
CA LYS A 254 -20.16 21.93 24.05
C LYS A 254 -21.47 22.12 23.28
N LEU A 255 -21.38 22.06 21.96
CA LEU A 255 -22.51 22.09 21.03
C LEU A 255 -22.49 20.79 20.25
N ASP A 256 -23.51 19.97 20.37
CA ASP A 256 -23.60 18.63 19.77
C ASP A 256 -22.36 17.78 20.07
N TYR A 257 -21.60 17.42 19.03
CA TYR A 257 -20.38 16.62 19.11
C TYR A 257 -19.10 17.46 19.16
N THR A 258 -19.22 18.80 19.24
CA THR A 258 -18.07 19.71 19.20
C THR A 258 -17.89 20.40 20.54
N ALA A 259 -16.69 20.32 21.10
CA ALA A 259 -16.32 21.03 22.32
C ALA A 259 -15.34 22.16 22.01
N PHE A 260 -15.54 23.29 22.66
CA PHE A 260 -14.71 24.48 22.54
C PHE A 260 -14.17 24.86 23.92
N LEU A 261 -12.85 24.94 24.06
CA LEU A 261 -12.24 25.48 25.25
C LEU A 261 -12.29 27.01 25.21
N LYS A 262 -12.67 27.60 26.33
CA LYS A 262 -12.63 29.04 26.60
C LYS A 262 -11.71 29.30 27.79
N LEU A 263 -11.12 30.48 27.83
CA LEU A 263 -10.32 30.95 28.95
C LEU A 263 -10.77 32.35 29.31
N ARG A 264 -11.22 32.52 30.56
CA ARG A 264 -11.61 33.82 31.08
C ARG A 264 -10.50 34.41 31.95
N PHE A 265 -10.16 35.65 31.67
CA PHE A 265 -9.40 36.51 32.54
C PHE A 265 -10.38 37.51 33.16
N LEU A 266 -10.55 37.47 34.46
CA LEU A 266 -11.45 38.35 35.16
C LEU A 266 -10.73 39.03 36.33
N TYR A 267 -10.83 40.34 36.34
CA TYR A 267 -10.47 41.19 37.47
C TYR A 267 -11.74 41.78 38.11
N THR A 268 -11.79 41.82 39.45
CA THR A 268 -12.79 42.56 40.21
C THR A 268 -12.13 43.17 41.47
N GLY A 269 -12.61 44.33 41.93
CA GLY A 269 -12.09 45.03 43.07
C GLY A 269 -12.77 46.39 43.29
N ASP A 270 -12.26 47.17 44.25
CA ASP A 270 -12.81 48.44 44.65
C ASP A 270 -12.68 49.54 43.56
N ASP A 271 -11.67 49.45 42.68
CA ASP A 271 -11.38 50.45 41.65
C ASP A 271 -10.96 49.81 40.34
N TRP A 272 -11.09 50.53 39.21
CA TRP A 272 -10.76 50.09 37.86
C TRP A 272 -9.26 49.91 37.64
N VAL A 273 -8.88 48.81 36.98
CA VAL A 273 -7.53 48.60 36.43
C VAL A 273 -7.45 49.07 34.99
N PHE A 274 -8.56 49.02 34.23
CA PHE A 274 -8.63 49.29 32.80
C PHE A 274 -7.59 48.44 32.04
N PHE A 275 -7.48 47.15 32.43
CA PHE A 275 -6.46 46.32 31.80
C PHE A 275 -6.70 46.16 30.29
N ASP A 276 -5.62 46.13 29.55
CA ASP A 276 -5.56 45.83 28.10
C ASP A 276 -4.58 44.69 27.82
N ARG A 277 -3.90 44.22 28.86
CA ARG A 277 -2.96 43.10 28.77
C ARG A 277 -2.85 42.35 30.08
N VAL A 278 -2.43 41.10 29.97
CA VAL A 278 -2.05 40.28 31.11
C VAL A 278 -0.60 39.84 31.00
N ILE A 279 0.09 39.75 32.12
CA ILE A 279 1.43 39.19 32.22
C ILE A 279 1.33 38.02 33.17
N ILE A 280 1.65 36.82 32.65
CA ILE A 280 1.55 35.58 33.41
C ILE A 280 2.98 35.14 33.74
N SER A 281 3.32 35.08 35.01
CA SER A 281 4.59 34.56 35.51
C SER A 281 4.33 33.17 36.07
N VAL A 282 4.97 32.15 35.45
CA VAL A 282 4.91 30.75 35.88
C VAL A 282 6.32 30.38 36.31
N ASP A 283 6.57 30.25 37.59
CA ASP A 283 7.90 30.06 38.16
C ASP A 283 8.92 31.08 37.59
N GLU A 284 9.89 30.67 36.76
CA GLU A 284 10.90 31.55 36.15
C GLU A 284 10.51 32.08 34.76
N GLU A 285 9.41 31.58 34.17
CA GLU A 285 8.94 31.94 32.83
C GLU A 285 7.94 33.09 32.88
N THR A 286 7.92 33.94 31.86
CA THR A 286 6.97 35.06 31.77
C THR A 286 6.37 35.18 30.41
N TYR A 287 5.04 35.15 30.34
CA TYR A 287 4.24 35.27 29.12
C TYR A 287 3.47 36.59 29.13
N ARG A 288 3.21 37.16 27.97
CA ARG A 288 2.48 38.41 27.81
C ARG A 288 1.41 38.25 26.76
N LYS A 289 0.19 38.73 27.07
CA LYS A 289 -0.94 38.71 26.16
C LYS A 289 -1.64 40.06 26.19
N SER A 290 -1.84 40.66 25.03
CA SER A 290 -2.58 41.94 24.90
C SER A 290 -3.90 41.70 24.24
N PHE A 291 -4.89 42.52 24.58
CA PHE A 291 -6.27 42.44 24.08
C PHE A 291 -6.65 43.79 23.49
N ASP A 292 -7.64 43.79 22.59
CA ASP A 292 -8.26 45.02 22.18
C ASP A 292 -9.09 45.56 23.34
N TYR A 293 -8.92 46.85 23.61
CA TYR A 293 -9.61 47.50 24.74
C TYR A 293 -11.14 47.34 24.66
N PHE A 294 -11.69 47.30 23.45
CA PHE A 294 -13.12 47.17 23.22
C PHE A 294 -13.66 45.73 23.34
N ASP A 295 -12.77 44.73 23.34
CA ASP A 295 -13.16 43.32 23.54
C ASP A 295 -13.31 42.97 25.02
N ILE A 296 -12.82 43.85 25.93
CA ILE A 296 -12.92 43.65 27.37
C ILE A 296 -14.27 44.16 27.87
N HIS A 297 -15.03 43.28 28.46
CA HIS A 297 -16.30 43.60 29.11
C HIS A 297 -16.01 44.27 30.46
N ARG A 298 -16.74 45.37 30.71
CA ARG A 298 -16.59 46.18 31.93
C ARG A 298 -17.93 46.55 32.50
N GLY A 299 -18.03 46.48 33.80
CA GLY A 299 -19.24 46.90 34.52
C GLY A 299 -18.95 47.05 35.99
N ASN A 300 -19.95 47.52 36.71
CA ASN A 300 -19.90 47.68 38.14
C ASN A 300 -21.26 47.38 38.75
N ASP A 301 -21.24 46.77 39.94
CA ASP A 301 -22.38 46.59 40.82
C ASP A 301 -21.91 46.89 42.25
N THR A 302 -21.62 45.88 43.05
CA THR A 302 -21.01 46.06 44.39
C THR A 302 -19.56 46.46 44.25
N GLU A 303 -18.87 45.86 43.31
CA GLU A 303 -17.48 46.15 42.92
C GLU A 303 -17.41 46.41 41.41
N VAL A 304 -16.28 46.94 40.93
CA VAL A 304 -16.01 47.01 39.50
C VAL A 304 -15.50 45.67 39.00
N TRP A 305 -15.81 45.32 37.77
CA TRP A 305 -15.28 44.13 37.14
C TRP A 305 -14.93 44.38 35.67
N GLU A 306 -13.89 43.70 35.26
CA GLU A 306 -13.36 43.71 33.89
C GLU A 306 -13.02 42.27 33.50
N TYR A 307 -13.54 41.74 32.36
CA TYR A 307 -13.18 40.41 31.91
C TYR A 307 -13.12 40.30 30.39
N ILE A 308 -12.40 39.28 29.93
CA ILE A 308 -12.35 38.86 28.56
C ILE A 308 -12.36 37.34 28.48
N ASP A 309 -13.13 36.81 27.49
CA ASP A 309 -13.16 35.40 27.14
C ASP A 309 -12.40 35.20 25.85
N ILE A 310 -11.42 34.31 25.83
CA ILE A 310 -10.67 33.96 24.62
C ILE A 310 -10.82 32.48 24.27
N SER A 311 -10.58 32.15 23.01
CA SER A 311 -10.32 30.77 22.61
C SER A 311 -8.82 30.51 22.70
N PRO A 312 -8.37 29.58 23.58
CA PRO A 312 -6.97 29.34 23.79
C PRO A 312 -6.27 28.87 22.50
N THR A 313 -5.12 29.47 22.23
CA THR A 313 -4.18 29.02 21.21
C THR A 313 -3.35 27.83 21.71
N PRO A 314 -2.59 27.12 20.84
CA PRO A 314 -1.66 26.08 21.29
C PRO A 314 -0.62 26.59 22.32
N GLU A 315 -0.22 27.87 22.24
CA GLU A 315 0.65 28.50 23.25
C GLU A 315 -0.07 28.67 24.58
N ASP A 316 -1.33 29.15 24.57
CA ASP A 316 -2.13 29.26 25.78
C ASP A 316 -2.33 27.90 26.45
N MET A 317 -2.55 26.82 25.67
CA MET A 317 -2.64 25.46 26.20
C MET A 317 -1.35 25.01 26.88
N ARG A 318 -0.19 25.37 26.32
CA ARG A 318 1.10 25.09 26.96
C ARG A 318 1.21 25.83 28.27
N ILE A 319 0.91 27.14 28.31
CA ILE A 319 0.91 27.96 29.52
C ILE A 319 -0.01 27.38 30.60
N LEU A 320 -1.22 26.96 30.25
CA LEU A 320 -2.16 26.33 31.18
C LEU A 320 -1.58 25.04 31.79
N ASN A 321 -0.93 24.21 30.99
CA ASN A 321 -0.26 22.98 31.49
C ASN A 321 0.94 23.32 32.39
N ASP A 322 1.72 24.34 32.05
CA ASP A 322 2.83 24.81 32.88
C ASP A 322 2.31 25.33 34.25
N ILE A 323 1.19 26.06 34.25
CA ILE A 323 0.52 26.55 35.50
C ILE A 323 0.12 25.39 36.39
N VAL A 324 -0.52 24.35 35.83
CA VAL A 324 -0.93 23.16 36.60
C VAL A 324 0.24 22.52 37.35
N ASN A 325 1.43 22.54 36.76
CA ASN A 325 2.63 21.88 37.29
C ASN A 325 3.58 22.84 38.04
N SER A 326 3.29 24.14 38.08
CA SER A 326 4.17 25.16 38.68
C SER A 326 4.15 25.16 40.21
N GLU A 327 5.21 25.66 40.82
CA GLU A 327 5.22 26.03 42.24
C GLU A 327 4.47 27.34 42.46
N THR A 328 4.77 28.36 41.65
CA THR A 328 4.18 29.69 41.77
C THR A 328 3.68 30.22 40.45
N THR A 329 2.45 30.74 40.46
CA THR A 329 1.88 31.45 39.29
C THR A 329 1.26 32.76 39.72
N ILE A 330 1.66 33.85 39.06
CA ILE A 330 1.08 35.16 39.22
C ILE A 330 0.56 35.67 37.88
N VAL A 331 -0.69 36.11 37.87
CA VAL A 331 -1.32 36.78 36.72
C VAL A 331 -1.47 38.25 37.04
N ARG A 332 -0.73 39.09 36.33
CA ARG A 332 -0.86 40.53 36.43
C ARG A 332 -1.84 41.04 35.38
N PHE A 333 -2.93 41.64 35.82
CA PHE A 333 -3.78 42.50 35.03
C PHE A 333 -3.14 43.86 34.92
N GLN A 334 -2.87 44.34 33.70
CA GLN A 334 -2.09 45.55 33.48
C GLN A 334 -2.83 46.49 32.53
N GLY A 335 -3.19 47.68 33.02
CA GLY A 335 -3.58 48.86 32.25
C GLY A 335 -2.45 49.85 32.10
N ASP A 336 -2.74 51.05 31.60
CA ASP A 336 -1.70 52.08 31.43
C ASP A 336 -1.21 52.63 32.78
N ASP A 337 -2.10 52.94 33.69
CA ASP A 337 -1.77 53.56 34.98
C ASP A 337 -1.87 52.58 36.16
N TYR A 338 -2.69 51.56 36.06
CA TYR A 338 -3.01 50.66 37.15
C TYR A 338 -2.66 49.20 36.84
N LYS A 339 -2.48 48.42 37.89
CA LYS A 339 -2.21 46.98 37.78
C LYS A 339 -2.76 46.25 39.00
N TYR A 340 -3.08 44.98 38.81
CA TYR A 340 -3.45 44.06 39.88
C TYR A 340 -2.75 42.72 39.70
N ASP A 341 -2.20 42.17 40.79
CA ASP A 341 -1.48 40.89 40.79
C ASP A 341 -2.34 39.83 41.47
N LEU A 342 -2.76 38.83 40.71
CA LEU A 342 -3.49 37.66 41.17
C LEU A 342 -2.53 36.48 41.31
N THR A 343 -2.47 35.88 42.49
CA THR A 343 -1.78 34.60 42.67
C THR A 343 -2.74 33.45 42.40
N ILE A 344 -2.41 32.55 41.48
CA ILE A 344 -3.19 31.33 41.19
C ILE A 344 -2.85 30.33 42.32
N ASP A 345 -3.85 29.98 43.09
CA ASP A 345 -3.71 29.04 44.20
C ASP A 345 -3.78 27.58 43.78
N SER A 346 -3.66 26.64 44.71
CA SER A 346 -3.70 25.20 44.44
C SER A 346 -5.05 24.73 43.88
N ASP A 347 -6.13 25.35 44.34
CA ASP A 347 -7.49 24.95 43.97
C ASP A 347 -7.77 25.37 42.53
N ASP A 348 -7.37 26.60 42.11
CA ASP A 348 -7.45 27.06 40.73
C ASP A 348 -6.52 26.30 39.81
N LYS A 349 -5.31 25.90 40.24
CA LYS A 349 -4.42 25.01 39.46
C LYS A 349 -5.07 23.65 39.21
N ALA A 350 -5.66 23.04 40.26
CA ALA A 350 -6.38 21.77 40.12
C ALA A 350 -7.56 21.91 39.17
N ALA A 351 -8.36 22.99 39.32
CA ALA A 351 -9.49 23.31 38.46
C ALA A 351 -9.10 23.48 36.98
N ILE A 352 -7.96 24.16 36.72
CA ILE A 352 -7.41 24.24 35.33
C ILE A 352 -7.11 22.84 34.79
N GLY A 353 -6.46 21.99 35.59
CA GLY A 353 -6.12 20.63 35.21
C GLY A 353 -7.35 19.75 34.91
N GLU A 354 -8.41 19.86 35.72
CA GLU A 354 -9.68 19.15 35.52
C GLU A 354 -10.34 19.56 34.21
N VAL A 355 -10.40 20.84 33.89
CA VAL A 355 -11.00 21.35 32.65
C VAL A 355 -10.18 20.90 31.43
N ILE A 356 -8.85 20.95 31.49
CA ILE A 356 -8.00 20.47 30.39
C ILE A 356 -8.24 18.98 30.16
N LYS A 357 -8.30 18.18 31.23
CA LYS A 357 -8.58 16.74 31.14
C LYS A 357 -9.94 16.47 30.51
N ALA A 358 -10.97 17.18 30.95
CA ALA A 358 -12.33 17.06 30.41
C ALA A 358 -12.40 17.47 28.94
N TYR A 359 -11.78 18.59 28.58
CA TYR A 359 -11.72 19.03 27.19
C TYR A 359 -11.03 18.01 26.27
N ASN A 360 -9.87 17.49 26.68
CA ASN A 360 -9.16 16.48 25.92
C ASN A 360 -9.99 15.20 25.75
N ALA A 361 -10.75 14.79 26.75
CA ALA A 361 -11.65 13.63 26.66
C ALA A 361 -12.84 13.86 25.74
N LEU A 362 -13.27 15.11 25.55
CA LEU A 362 -14.38 15.47 24.66
C LEU A 362 -13.98 15.58 23.18
N VAL A 363 -12.68 15.84 22.89
CA VAL A 363 -12.21 16.11 21.52
C VAL A 363 -11.37 14.98 20.91
N ASN A 364 -10.98 13.97 21.70
CA ASN A 364 -10.28 12.77 21.26
C ASN A 364 -11.23 11.60 21.02
#